data_b7ee7cf15d2f42995df51ac99372b5c2
#
_entry.id   b7ee7cf15d2f42995df51ac99372b5c2
#
_cell.length_a   1.000
_cell.length_b   1.000
_cell.length_c   1.000
_cell.angle_alpha   90.00
_cell.angle_beta   90.00
_cell.angle_gamma   90.00
#
_symmetry.space_group_name_H-M   'P 1'
#
loop_
_entity.id
_entity.type
_entity.pdbx_description
1 polymer ?
#
loop_
_entity_poly.entity_id
_entity_poly.type
_entity_poly.pdbx_seq_one_letter_code
_entity_poly.pdbx_strand_id
1 'polypeptide(L)'
;MADTTAFELVTPSRVMMSRDAGMVVAPGVEGLFGVLPRHAPLISTLKRGVVEVHDNVQVTERIMVDGGIADVAEDRCTILAERAETLDASRKAELEAKHQAAADAGNEAEAEFLKEVIAAL
;
A
#
# COMPACT_ATOMS: atom_id res chain seq x y z
N MET A 1 -0.37 15.25 23.07
CA MET A 1 -1.32 14.92 22.00
C MET A 1 -0.59 14.21 20.87
N ALA A 2 -1.07 13.05 20.50
CA ALA A 2 -0.44 12.32 19.41
C ALA A 2 -0.74 13.01 18.09
N ASP A 3 0.29 13.27 17.30
CA ASP A 3 0.12 13.78 15.96
C ASP A 3 -0.08 12.62 15.00
N THR A 4 -1.03 12.78 14.10
CA THR A 4 -1.29 11.80 13.06
C THR A 4 -1.48 12.49 11.73
N THR A 5 -1.30 11.71 10.66
CA THR A 5 -1.69 12.12 9.31
C THR A 5 -2.83 11.22 8.87
N ALA A 6 -3.78 11.77 8.14
CA ALA A 6 -4.89 10.99 7.61
C ALA A 6 -4.39 10.18 6.40
N PHE A 7 -4.29 8.88 6.59
CA PHE A 7 -3.83 7.97 5.53
C PHE A 7 -5.01 7.40 4.78
N GLU A 8 -4.92 7.42 3.45
CA GLU A 8 -5.92 6.81 2.58
C GLU A 8 -5.22 6.07 1.44
N LEU A 9 -5.64 4.83 1.22
CA LEU A 9 -5.15 4.01 0.11
C LEU A 9 -6.33 3.70 -0.81
N VAL A 10 -6.22 4.11 -2.06
CA VAL A 10 -7.31 4.00 -3.04
C VAL A 10 -6.83 3.24 -4.26
N THR A 11 -7.67 2.33 -4.75
CA THR A 11 -7.50 1.69 -6.05
C THR A 11 -8.66 2.13 -6.96
N PRO A 12 -8.59 1.86 -8.29
CA PRO A 12 -9.69 2.26 -9.16
C PRO A 12 -11.06 1.73 -8.75
N SER A 13 -11.10 0.59 -8.06
CA SER A 13 -12.35 -0.04 -7.67
C SER A 13 -12.91 0.44 -6.33
N ARG A 14 -12.05 0.90 -5.41
CA ARG A 14 -12.54 1.25 -4.06
C ARG A 14 -11.48 1.92 -3.21
N VAL A 15 -11.92 2.48 -2.08
CA VAL A 15 -11.04 2.87 -1.00
C VAL A 15 -10.67 1.60 -0.23
N MET A 16 -9.39 1.25 -0.24
CA MET A 16 -8.91 0.04 0.44
C MET A 16 -8.73 0.27 1.93
N MET A 17 -8.28 1.46 2.31
CA MET A 17 -7.96 1.77 3.70
C MET A 17 -8.08 3.27 3.91
N SER A 18 -8.62 3.65 5.07
CA SER A 18 -8.70 5.05 5.49
C SER A 18 -8.58 5.07 6.99
N ARG A 19 -7.49 5.66 7.51
CA ARG A 19 -7.24 5.71 8.95
C ARG A 19 -6.17 6.74 9.27
N ASP A 20 -6.09 7.12 10.53
CA ASP A 20 -5.01 7.96 11.01
C ASP A 20 -3.75 7.13 11.21
N ALA A 21 -2.61 7.71 10.87
CA ALA A 21 -1.32 7.04 10.99
C ALA A 21 -0.30 7.95 11.65
N GLY A 22 0.61 7.36 12.41
CA GLY A 22 1.74 8.09 12.98
C GLY A 22 2.85 8.29 11.96
N MET A 23 3.00 7.35 11.03
CA MET A 23 3.94 7.44 9.92
C MET A 23 3.49 6.49 8.82
N VAL A 24 3.78 6.86 7.57
CA VAL A 24 3.58 5.99 6.42
C VAL A 24 4.91 5.86 5.70
N VAL A 25 5.35 4.63 5.42
CA VAL A 25 6.54 4.39 4.60
C VAL A 25 6.07 3.87 3.25
N ALA A 26 6.55 4.49 2.18
CA ALA A 26 6.10 4.17 0.82
C ALA A 26 7.28 3.87 -0.10
N PRO A 27 7.08 2.97 -1.10
CA PRO A 27 8.15 2.59 -2.02
C PRO A 27 8.22 3.54 -3.22
N GLY A 28 8.90 4.67 -3.05
CA GLY A 28 9.13 5.60 -4.15
C GLY A 28 10.05 5.00 -5.21
N VAL A 29 9.95 5.52 -6.44
CA VAL A 29 10.82 5.02 -7.53
C VAL A 29 12.29 5.30 -7.28
N GLU A 30 12.60 6.26 -6.43
CA GLU A 30 13.97 6.60 -6.05
C GLU A 30 14.38 6.00 -4.70
N GLY A 31 13.50 5.26 -4.05
CA GLY A 31 13.76 4.61 -2.77
C GLY A 31 12.61 4.79 -1.80
N LEU A 32 12.70 4.10 -0.68
CA LEU A 32 11.70 4.22 0.37
C LEU A 32 11.73 5.61 0.97
N PHE A 33 10.56 6.15 1.28
CA PHE A 33 10.47 7.41 2.03
C PHE A 33 9.39 7.30 3.10
N GLY A 34 9.58 8.05 4.17
CA GLY A 34 8.64 8.10 5.28
C GLY A 34 7.87 9.41 5.31
N VAL A 35 6.58 9.31 5.61
CA VAL A 35 5.70 10.47 5.74
C VAL A 35 5.27 10.57 7.20
N LEU A 36 5.73 11.62 7.86
CA LEU A 36 5.32 11.94 9.22
C LEU A 36 4.21 13.00 9.17
N PRO A 37 3.45 13.17 10.27
CA PRO A 37 2.49 14.27 10.35
C PRO A 37 3.15 15.61 10.02
N ARG A 38 2.43 16.45 9.33
CA ARG A 38 2.89 17.78 8.89
C ARG A 38 4.06 17.72 7.89
N HIS A 39 4.19 16.60 7.18
CA HIS A 39 5.18 16.50 6.11
C HIS A 39 4.91 17.57 5.04
N ALA A 40 5.97 18.16 4.49
CA ALA A 40 5.82 19.12 3.41
C ALA A 40 5.11 18.47 2.22
N PRO A 41 4.28 19.21 1.48
CA PRO A 41 3.57 18.67 0.32
C PRO A 41 4.54 18.03 -0.68
N LEU A 42 4.14 16.87 -1.18
CA LEU A 42 4.95 16.06 -2.08
C LEU A 42 4.07 15.20 -2.95
N ILE A 43 4.42 15.09 -4.23
CA ILE A 43 3.83 14.08 -5.11
C ILE A 43 4.98 13.20 -5.59
N SER A 44 4.86 11.90 -5.39
CA SER A 44 5.91 10.95 -5.74
C SER A 44 5.32 9.75 -6.48
N THR A 45 5.99 9.34 -7.55
CA THR A 45 5.67 8.09 -8.23
C THR A 45 6.17 6.92 -7.40
N LEU A 46 5.35 5.89 -7.31
CA LEU A 46 5.66 4.67 -6.56
C LEU A 46 6.00 3.53 -7.52
N LYS A 47 6.88 2.66 -7.07
CA LYS A 47 7.13 1.38 -7.71
C LYS A 47 6.38 0.28 -6.97
N ARG A 48 6.33 -0.93 -7.53
CA ARG A 48 5.77 -2.07 -6.80
C ARG A 48 6.58 -2.30 -5.53
N GLY A 49 5.88 -2.40 -4.42
CA GLY A 49 6.52 -2.60 -3.13
C GLY A 49 5.52 -2.51 -1.99
N VAL A 50 6.04 -2.53 -0.77
CA VAL A 50 5.23 -2.57 0.44
C VAL A 50 5.08 -1.16 1.02
N VAL A 51 3.83 -0.75 1.25
CA VAL A 51 3.51 0.42 2.04
C VAL A 51 3.33 -0.05 3.48
N GLU A 52 4.01 0.61 4.41
CA GLU A 52 3.86 0.33 5.83
C GLU A 52 3.14 1.48 6.51
N VAL A 53 2.13 1.16 7.28
CA VAL A 53 1.41 2.12 8.10
C VAL A 53 1.84 1.87 9.55
N HIS A 54 2.31 2.91 10.20
CA HIS A 54 2.78 2.83 11.58
C HIS A 54 1.86 3.65 12.49
N ASP A 55 1.62 3.16 13.69
CA ASP A 55 1.18 4.03 14.77
C ASP A 55 2.43 4.71 15.35
N ASN A 56 2.39 5.25 16.55
CA ASN A 56 3.56 5.93 17.11
C ASN A 56 4.64 4.97 17.62
N VAL A 57 4.41 3.66 17.57
CA VAL A 57 5.28 2.66 18.20
C VAL A 57 5.68 1.55 17.22
N GLN A 58 4.75 1.08 16.38
CA GLN A 58 4.98 -0.12 15.59
C GLN A 58 4.22 -0.08 14.26
N VAL A 59 4.62 -0.98 13.36
CA VAL A 59 3.88 -1.20 12.10
C VAL A 59 2.54 -1.83 12.44
N THR A 60 1.45 -1.21 11.99
CA THR A 60 0.10 -1.72 12.20
C THR A 60 -0.46 -2.38 10.96
N GLU A 61 -0.04 -1.93 9.77
CA GLU A 61 -0.52 -2.49 8.50
C GLU A 61 0.61 -2.53 7.49
N ARG A 62 0.61 -3.56 6.66
CA ARG A 62 1.49 -3.68 5.51
C ARG A 62 0.65 -3.99 4.29
N ILE A 63 0.85 -3.25 3.22
CA ILE A 63 0.07 -3.38 2.00
C ILE A 63 1.02 -3.42 0.81
N MET A 64 0.95 -4.49 -0.01
CA MET A 64 1.67 -4.50 -1.28
C MET A 64 0.90 -3.67 -2.29
N VAL A 65 1.58 -2.72 -2.93
CA VAL A 65 1.01 -1.91 -4.02
C VAL A 65 1.74 -2.20 -5.31
N ASP A 66 1.04 -2.06 -6.43
CA ASP A 66 1.61 -2.26 -7.76
C ASP A 66 1.72 -0.91 -8.45
N GLY A 67 2.74 -0.17 -8.07
CA GLY A 67 2.94 1.17 -8.61
C GLY A 67 1.92 2.17 -8.08
N GLY A 68 1.89 3.34 -8.66
CA GLY A 68 0.94 4.37 -8.32
C GLY A 68 1.58 5.70 -7.97
N ILE A 69 0.85 6.51 -7.22
CA ILE A 69 1.26 7.85 -6.85
C ILE A 69 0.97 8.08 -5.37
N ALA A 70 1.92 8.69 -4.68
CA ALA A 70 1.69 9.21 -3.33
C ALA A 70 1.46 10.72 -3.42
N ASP A 71 0.34 11.17 -2.89
CA ASP A 71 -0.02 12.59 -2.81
C ASP A 71 -0.04 12.97 -1.33
N VAL A 72 0.98 13.69 -0.90
CA VAL A 72 1.20 14.04 0.50
C VAL A 72 0.92 15.51 0.72
N ALA A 73 0.15 15.80 1.74
CA ALA A 73 -0.08 17.16 2.24
C ALA A 73 0.26 17.19 3.73
N GLU A 74 0.20 18.36 4.37
CA GLU A 74 0.57 18.49 5.77
C GLU A 74 -0.29 17.66 6.71
N ASP A 75 -1.54 17.41 6.35
CA ASP A 75 -2.51 16.70 7.19
C ASP A 75 -2.96 15.36 6.63
N ARG A 76 -2.48 14.97 5.45
CA ARG A 76 -2.91 13.72 4.82
C ARG A 76 -1.85 13.10 3.94
N CYS A 77 -1.97 11.79 3.76
CA CYS A 77 -1.15 11.02 2.82
C CYS A 77 -2.09 10.10 2.05
N THR A 78 -2.28 10.37 0.77
CA THR A 78 -3.15 9.57 -0.09
C THR A 78 -2.29 8.78 -1.06
N ILE A 79 -2.49 7.47 -1.11
CA ILE A 79 -1.84 6.61 -2.08
C ILE A 79 -2.88 6.11 -3.07
N LEU A 80 -2.61 6.38 -4.35
CA LEU A 80 -3.43 5.93 -5.47
C LEU A 80 -2.66 4.82 -6.16
N ALA A 81 -3.12 3.58 -6.01
CA ALA A 81 -2.43 2.41 -6.57
C ALA A 81 -3.31 1.70 -7.58
N GLU A 82 -2.71 1.12 -8.61
CA GLU A 82 -3.46 0.32 -9.57
C GLU A 82 -3.98 -0.97 -8.95
N ARG A 83 -3.14 -1.63 -8.16
CA ARG A 83 -3.48 -2.84 -7.42
C ARG A 83 -2.90 -2.74 -6.03
N ALA A 84 -3.64 -3.25 -5.05
CA ALA A 84 -3.18 -3.28 -3.68
C ALA A 84 -3.76 -4.49 -2.95
N GLU A 85 -2.95 -5.12 -2.11
CA GLU A 85 -3.39 -6.23 -1.26
C GLU A 85 -2.76 -6.07 0.11
N THR A 86 -3.56 -6.21 1.15
CA THR A 86 -3.04 -6.23 2.51
C THR A 86 -2.25 -7.50 2.74
N LEU A 87 -1.11 -7.38 3.43
CA LEU A 87 -0.22 -8.50 3.73
C LEU A 87 -0.55 -9.05 5.11
N ASP A 88 -1.28 -10.15 5.13
CA ASP A 88 -1.66 -10.85 6.34
C ASP A 88 -1.58 -12.34 6.04
N ALA A 89 -0.82 -13.07 6.84
CA ALA A 89 -0.62 -14.50 6.62
C ALA A 89 -1.93 -15.30 6.63
N SER A 90 -2.95 -14.80 7.34
CA SER A 90 -4.27 -15.43 7.36
C SER A 90 -4.98 -15.41 6.00
N ARG A 91 -4.52 -14.56 5.09
CA ARG A 91 -5.10 -14.43 3.74
C ARG A 91 -4.47 -15.34 2.71
N LYS A 92 -3.53 -16.20 3.11
CA LYS A 92 -2.76 -17.00 2.14
C LYS A 92 -3.65 -17.81 1.20
N ALA A 93 -4.63 -18.53 1.73
CA ALA A 93 -5.53 -19.35 0.91
C ALA A 93 -6.37 -18.50 -0.04
N GLU A 94 -6.87 -17.35 0.43
CA GLU A 94 -7.63 -16.41 -0.38
C GLU A 94 -6.78 -15.88 -1.53
N LEU A 95 -5.54 -15.48 -1.22
CA LEU A 95 -4.64 -14.90 -2.22
C LEU A 95 -4.18 -15.95 -3.24
N GLU A 96 -3.96 -17.19 -2.81
CA GLU A 96 -3.66 -18.26 -3.74
C GLU A 96 -4.82 -18.55 -4.70
N ALA A 97 -6.06 -18.49 -4.19
CA ALA A 97 -7.24 -18.64 -5.04
C ALA A 97 -7.37 -17.49 -6.04
N LYS A 98 -7.09 -16.26 -5.62
CA LYS A 98 -7.09 -15.11 -6.53
C LYS A 98 -6.01 -15.25 -7.61
N HIS A 99 -4.83 -15.72 -7.21
CA HIS A 99 -3.73 -15.94 -8.15
C HIS A 99 -4.13 -16.96 -9.21
N GLN A 100 -4.71 -18.09 -8.78
CA GLN A 100 -5.15 -19.12 -9.71
C GLN A 100 -6.22 -18.59 -10.67
N ALA A 101 -7.18 -17.83 -10.15
CA ALA A 101 -8.23 -17.25 -10.97
C ALA A 101 -7.67 -16.28 -12.01
N ALA A 102 -6.68 -15.46 -11.63
CA ALA A 102 -6.04 -14.53 -12.54
C ALA A 102 -5.26 -15.28 -13.62
N ALA A 103 -4.55 -16.33 -13.24
CA ALA A 103 -3.79 -17.16 -14.19
C ALA A 103 -4.73 -17.86 -15.18
N ASP A 104 -5.84 -18.41 -14.69
CA ASP A 104 -6.83 -19.09 -15.53
C ASP A 104 -7.52 -18.12 -16.50
N ALA A 105 -7.70 -16.87 -16.09
CA ALA A 105 -8.29 -15.83 -16.93
C ALA A 105 -7.30 -15.22 -17.92
N GLY A 106 -6.01 -15.60 -17.87
CA GLY A 106 -4.99 -15.04 -18.73
C GLY A 106 -4.54 -13.65 -18.32
N ASN A 107 -4.87 -13.21 -17.12
CA ASN A 107 -4.45 -11.91 -16.60
C ASN A 107 -3.06 -12.03 -15.97
N GLU A 108 -2.03 -11.98 -16.81
CA GLU A 108 -0.65 -12.20 -16.37
C GLU A 108 -0.15 -11.15 -15.42
N ALA A 109 -0.53 -9.88 -15.63
CA ALA A 109 -0.08 -8.78 -14.77
C ALA A 109 -0.60 -8.95 -13.34
N GLU A 110 -1.87 -9.29 -13.20
CA GLU A 110 -2.46 -9.52 -11.88
C GLU A 110 -1.90 -10.78 -11.23
N ALA A 111 -1.75 -11.86 -12.00
CA ALA A 111 -1.19 -13.11 -11.49
C ALA A 111 0.22 -12.90 -10.97
N GLU A 112 1.06 -12.16 -11.68
CA GLU A 112 2.42 -11.88 -11.24
C GLU A 112 2.45 -11.02 -9.98
N PHE A 113 1.60 -10.00 -9.91
CA PHE A 113 1.47 -9.19 -8.72
C PHE A 113 1.06 -10.05 -7.50
N LEU A 114 0.04 -10.89 -7.66
CA LEU A 114 -0.42 -11.76 -6.58
C LEU A 114 0.64 -12.77 -6.15
N LYS A 115 1.46 -13.25 -7.09
CA LYS A 115 2.58 -14.13 -6.76
C LYS A 115 3.56 -13.44 -5.81
N GLU A 116 3.88 -12.17 -6.08
CA GLU A 116 4.76 -11.40 -5.19
C GLU A 116 4.10 -11.11 -3.85
N VAL A 117 2.79 -10.86 -3.84
CA VAL A 117 2.04 -10.67 -2.59
C VAL A 117 2.16 -11.91 -1.71
N ILE A 118 1.93 -13.08 -2.30
CA ILE A 118 2.00 -14.35 -1.56
C ILE A 118 3.41 -14.58 -1.02
N ALA A 119 4.43 -14.29 -1.81
CA ALA A 119 5.81 -14.44 -1.39
C ALA A 119 6.20 -13.50 -0.24
N ALA A 120 5.49 -12.39 -0.07
CA ALA A 120 5.76 -11.40 0.96
C ALA A 120 4.98 -11.62 2.26
N LEU A 121 4.09 -12.60 2.30
CA LEU A 121 3.29 -12.88 3.51
C LEU A 121 4.14 -13.40 4.68
#